data_dbd3a6e6b9ab79ee85bc26995af708df
#
_entry.id   dbd3a6e6b9ab79ee85bc26995af708df
#
_cell.length_a   1.000
_cell.length_b   1.000
_cell.length_c   1.000
_cell.angle_alpha   90.00
_cell.angle_beta   90.00
_cell.angle_gamma   90.00
#
_symmetry.space_group_name_H-M   'P 1'
#
loop_
_entity.id
_entity.type
_entity.pdbx_description
1 polymer ?
#
loop_
_entity_poly.entity_id
_entity_poly.type
_entity_poly.pdbx_seq_one_letter_code
_entity_poly.pdbx_strand_id
1 'polypeptide(L)'
;MAPQNFPTLFGRVASRSDRRVFGLRPTDRFSHVYVIGKTGTGKSSLLETMVLQDMAHGHGVAFIDPHGDIVTRIHDRVPPWRRGDIRYLNVPDAEQPFGYNPLRRVRHERIPLAASGILEAMKKVWGDAWGVRMEHILRNAVFALLEQKNAALSDILRMFSDKAFRKEVTQSLRNPTIRTFWEKEYERYSFGYRADGIASIQNKLGALLSDPTLRRILTAPKEDIRIRAMMDEGRILLVNLAKGQVGEDSASLLGALLVTTVGLAAMSRAEVEQSDRRPFFCYIDEFQSFTTLSVANMFSELRKYNVGMVAAHQYLYQLESDIRHAVLGNSGTVISFRLGAEDAAYLSREFGQVVSERDLLNLANHHIYLKLMIDGMPSKPFSAETLAPT
;
A
#
# COMPACT_ATOMS: atom_id res chain seq x y z
N MET A 1 -3.90 20.01 15.66
CA MET A 1 -2.91 20.98 15.19
C MET A 1 -2.94 21.06 13.67
N ALA A 2 -2.78 22.23 13.07
CA ALA A 2 -2.60 22.32 11.62
C ALA A 2 -1.25 21.67 11.23
N PRO A 3 -1.15 20.98 10.10
CA PRO A 3 0.09 20.38 9.65
C PRO A 3 1.14 21.47 9.37
N GLN A 4 2.37 21.26 9.82
CA GLN A 4 3.46 22.19 9.65
C GLN A 4 4.18 21.94 8.32
N ASN A 5 4.54 22.99 7.61
CA ASN A 5 5.24 22.90 6.32
C ASN A 5 6.77 22.81 6.48
N PHE A 6 7.24 22.13 7.52
CA PHE A 6 8.67 21.91 7.73
C PHE A 6 9.21 20.77 6.86
N PRO A 7 10.45 20.86 6.39
CA PRO A 7 11.10 19.77 5.68
C PRO A 7 11.33 18.59 6.62
N THR A 8 11.12 17.37 6.11
CA THR A 8 11.52 16.13 6.78
C THR A 8 13.00 15.91 6.52
N LEU A 9 13.81 16.08 7.56
CA LEU A 9 15.27 15.99 7.49
C LEU A 9 15.71 14.53 7.62
N PHE A 10 16.52 14.03 6.69
CA PHE A 10 16.90 12.61 6.71
C PHE A 10 18.33 12.32 6.29
N GLY A 11 19.07 13.32 5.83
CA GLY A 11 20.42 13.13 5.35
C GLY A 11 21.36 14.27 5.64
N ARG A 12 22.65 13.98 5.57
CA ARG A 12 23.75 14.91 5.63
C ARG A 12 24.65 14.70 4.42
N VAL A 13 24.98 15.75 3.72
CA VAL A 13 25.86 15.68 2.53
C VAL A 13 27.21 15.04 2.89
N ALA A 14 27.62 14.03 2.17
CA ALA A 14 28.89 13.32 2.39
C ALA A 14 30.03 13.97 1.58
N SER A 15 30.38 15.22 1.94
CA SER A 15 31.51 15.95 1.35
C SER A 15 32.45 16.44 2.44
N ARG A 16 33.73 16.53 2.14
CA ARG A 16 34.72 17.09 3.09
C ARG A 16 34.47 18.55 3.41
N SER A 17 33.96 19.30 2.43
CA SER A 17 33.72 20.76 2.55
C SER A 17 32.27 21.12 2.85
N ASP A 18 31.31 20.18 2.71
CA ASP A 18 29.89 20.44 2.93
C ASP A 18 29.25 19.27 3.68
N ARG A 19 28.88 19.51 4.92
CA ARG A 19 28.19 18.54 5.79
C ARG A 19 26.79 19.02 6.20
N ARG A 20 26.17 19.85 5.36
CA ARG A 20 24.82 20.37 5.64
C ARG A 20 23.81 19.24 5.74
N VAL A 21 22.94 19.39 6.73
CA VAL A 21 21.75 18.54 6.86
C VAL A 21 20.70 19.00 5.84
N PHE A 22 20.06 18.06 5.21
CA PHE A 22 19.02 18.31 4.20
C PHE A 22 17.82 17.38 4.37
N GLY A 23 16.74 17.73 3.70
CA GLY A 23 15.50 16.96 3.69
C GLY A 23 14.60 17.35 2.53
N LEU A 24 13.37 16.89 2.57
CA LEU A 24 12.34 17.15 1.57
C LEU A 24 11.17 17.93 2.18
N ARG A 25 10.71 18.93 1.48
CA ARG A 25 9.45 19.62 1.82
C ARG A 25 8.26 18.70 1.51
N PRO A 26 7.14 18.84 2.24
CA PRO A 26 5.93 18.06 1.96
C PRO A 26 5.49 18.14 0.49
N THR A 27 5.56 19.31 -0.13
CA THR A 27 5.19 19.55 -1.54
C THR A 27 6.04 18.73 -2.52
N ASP A 28 7.34 18.62 -2.29
CA ASP A 28 8.25 17.86 -3.13
C ASP A 28 8.06 16.34 -2.92
N ARG A 29 7.67 15.93 -1.72
CA ARG A 29 7.40 14.53 -1.39
C ARG A 29 6.13 13.97 -2.02
N PHE A 30 5.20 14.81 -2.46
CA PHE A 30 4.06 14.34 -3.26
C PHE A 30 4.48 13.80 -4.64
N SER A 31 5.72 14.09 -5.08
CA SER A 31 6.34 13.43 -6.23
C SER A 31 6.94 12.07 -5.89
N HIS A 32 6.63 11.53 -4.74
CA HIS A 32 7.01 10.20 -4.22
C HIS A 32 8.52 10.01 -3.97
N VAL A 33 8.82 9.08 -3.08
CA VAL A 33 10.18 8.70 -2.69
C VAL A 33 10.35 7.19 -2.91
N TYR A 34 11.34 6.84 -3.69
CA TYR A 34 11.72 5.46 -3.91
C TYR A 34 13.05 5.15 -3.23
N VAL A 35 13.09 4.07 -2.42
CA VAL A 35 14.25 3.68 -1.63
C VAL A 35 14.63 2.25 -1.97
N ILE A 36 15.89 2.04 -2.39
CA ILE A 36 16.39 0.70 -2.72
C ILE A 36 17.73 0.42 -2.04
N GLY A 37 17.97 -0.84 -1.69
CA GLY A 37 19.27 -1.29 -1.17
C GLY A 37 19.19 -2.62 -0.45
N LYS A 38 20.31 -3.29 -0.31
CA LYS A 38 20.44 -4.59 0.37
C LYS A 38 19.96 -4.54 1.81
N THR A 39 19.62 -5.69 2.38
CA THR A 39 19.29 -5.84 3.80
C THR A 39 20.45 -5.35 4.69
N GLY A 40 20.11 -4.69 5.81
CA GLY A 40 21.10 -4.20 6.78
C GLY A 40 21.87 -2.95 6.36
N THR A 41 21.52 -2.28 5.24
CA THR A 41 22.23 -1.08 4.76
C THR A 41 21.71 0.23 5.36
N GLY A 42 20.55 0.24 6.05
CA GLY A 42 20.00 1.42 6.72
C GLY A 42 18.64 1.90 6.21
N LYS A 43 17.98 1.18 5.28
CA LYS A 43 16.63 1.55 4.77
C LYS A 43 15.61 1.75 5.89
N SER A 44 15.49 0.78 6.78
CA SER A 44 14.53 0.82 7.90
C SER A 44 14.75 2.03 8.82
N SER A 45 16.02 2.36 9.11
CA SER A 45 16.37 3.56 9.90
C SER A 45 15.98 4.86 9.18
N LEU A 46 16.16 4.91 7.86
CA LEU A 46 15.74 6.06 7.06
C LEU A 46 14.21 6.23 7.12
N LEU A 47 13.44 5.15 6.90
CA LEU A 47 11.98 5.19 6.98
C LEU A 47 11.51 5.63 8.36
N GLU A 48 12.10 5.08 9.43
CA GLU A 48 11.81 5.44 10.81
C GLU A 48 12.10 6.91 11.09
N THR A 49 13.25 7.43 10.63
CA THR A 49 13.62 8.86 10.75
C THR A 49 12.59 9.77 10.09
N MET A 50 12.16 9.42 8.88
CA MET A 50 11.21 10.23 8.12
C MET A 50 9.80 10.20 8.74
N VAL A 51 9.31 9.03 9.10
CA VAL A 51 7.94 8.88 9.60
C VAL A 51 7.73 9.53 10.96
N LEU A 52 8.71 9.44 11.87
CA LEU A 52 8.64 10.09 13.19
C LEU A 52 8.54 11.61 13.06
N GLN A 53 9.29 12.21 12.14
CA GLN A 53 9.19 13.65 11.87
C GLN A 53 7.84 14.02 11.26
N ASP A 54 7.29 13.22 10.33
CA ASP A 54 5.96 13.48 9.78
C ASP A 54 4.88 13.47 10.86
N MET A 55 4.96 12.53 11.79
CA MET A 55 4.06 12.49 12.94
C MET A 55 4.23 13.72 13.82
N ALA A 56 5.48 14.14 14.09
CA ALA A 56 5.77 15.34 14.87
C ALA A 56 5.32 16.63 14.19
N HIS A 57 5.36 16.68 12.86
CA HIS A 57 4.86 17.81 12.06
C HIS A 57 3.33 17.84 11.91
N GLY A 58 2.61 16.86 12.45
CA GLY A 58 1.13 16.79 12.38
C GLY A 58 0.58 16.25 11.06
N HIS A 59 1.41 15.64 10.23
CA HIS A 59 0.95 15.01 8.99
C HIS A 59 0.18 13.71 9.27
N GLY A 60 -0.71 13.35 8.37
CA GLY A 60 -1.31 12.03 8.33
C GLY A 60 -0.31 11.01 7.79
N VAL A 61 -0.31 9.83 8.37
CA VAL A 61 0.66 8.77 8.04
C VAL A 61 -0.02 7.41 7.92
N ALA A 62 0.39 6.61 6.95
CA ALA A 62 0.23 5.16 6.96
C ALA A 62 1.61 4.51 6.88
N PHE A 63 1.89 3.52 7.72
CA PHE A 63 3.10 2.70 7.66
C PHE A 63 2.69 1.22 7.58
N ILE A 64 3.10 0.54 6.50
CA ILE A 64 2.81 -0.87 6.27
C ILE A 64 4.10 -1.66 6.34
N ASP A 65 4.20 -2.53 7.34
CA ASP A 65 5.38 -3.32 7.66
C ASP A 65 5.04 -4.82 7.59
N PRO A 66 5.61 -5.57 6.62
CA PRO A 66 5.39 -7.01 6.52
C PRO A 66 6.02 -7.81 7.65
N HIS A 67 7.07 -7.30 8.29
CA HIS A 67 7.79 -7.98 9.37
C HIS A 67 7.32 -7.59 10.76
N GLY A 68 6.93 -6.31 10.95
CA GLY A 68 6.43 -5.77 12.20
C GLY A 68 7.50 -5.09 13.07
N ASP A 69 8.78 -5.27 12.77
CA ASP A 69 9.88 -4.78 13.61
C ASP A 69 9.98 -3.25 13.58
N ILE A 70 9.80 -2.65 12.40
CA ILE A 70 9.92 -1.19 12.24
C ILE A 70 8.71 -0.51 12.88
N VAL A 71 7.51 -1.01 12.57
CA VAL A 71 6.27 -0.38 13.05
C VAL A 71 6.15 -0.47 14.57
N THR A 72 6.67 -1.53 15.20
CA THR A 72 6.72 -1.64 16.67
C THR A 72 7.60 -0.55 17.27
N ARG A 73 8.83 -0.34 16.76
CA ARG A 73 9.70 0.74 17.21
C ARG A 73 9.10 2.12 16.97
N ILE A 74 8.44 2.33 15.84
CA ILE A 74 7.73 3.59 15.54
C ILE A 74 6.62 3.82 16.55
N HIS A 75 5.80 2.79 16.86
CA HIS A 75 4.69 2.90 17.80
C HIS A 75 5.15 3.36 19.18
N ASP A 76 6.26 2.81 19.68
CA ASP A 76 6.81 3.16 21.00
C ASP A 76 7.35 4.60 21.07
N ARG A 77 7.72 5.17 19.91
CA ARG A 77 8.33 6.51 19.78
C ARG A 77 7.37 7.58 19.27
N VAL A 78 6.11 7.27 19.09
CA VAL A 78 5.09 8.25 18.66
C VAL A 78 5.04 9.40 19.66
N PRO A 79 5.07 10.66 19.19
CA PRO A 79 4.97 11.82 20.07
C PRO A 79 3.74 11.73 21.00
N PRO A 80 3.86 12.03 22.29
CA PRO A 80 2.79 11.84 23.27
C PRO A 80 1.47 12.50 22.86
N TRP A 81 1.53 13.66 22.22
CA TRP A 81 0.36 14.42 21.77
C TRP A 81 -0.34 13.82 20.54
N ARG A 82 0.31 12.85 19.82
CA ARG A 82 -0.24 12.12 18.69
C ARG A 82 -0.77 10.73 19.05
N ARG A 83 -0.60 10.26 20.28
CA ARG A 83 -1.00 8.89 20.67
C ARG A 83 -2.50 8.61 20.45
N GLY A 84 -3.35 9.61 20.65
CA GLY A 84 -4.80 9.50 20.40
C GLY A 84 -5.18 9.37 18.92
N ASP A 85 -4.27 9.74 18.02
CA ASP A 85 -4.49 9.69 16.57
C ASP A 85 -4.14 8.34 15.95
N ILE A 86 -3.55 7.41 16.72
CA ILE A 86 -3.04 6.14 16.20
C ILE A 86 -4.19 5.15 16.02
N ARG A 87 -4.12 4.44 14.89
CA ARG A 87 -4.80 3.17 14.66
C ARG A 87 -3.71 2.13 14.37
N TYR A 88 -3.40 1.31 15.37
CA TYR A 88 -2.37 0.28 15.28
C TYR A 88 -3.04 -1.06 14.96
N LEU A 89 -3.02 -1.44 13.69
CA LEU A 89 -3.46 -2.76 13.24
C LEU A 89 -2.32 -3.76 13.45
N ASN A 90 -2.29 -4.37 14.61
CA ASN A 90 -1.34 -5.43 14.96
C ASN A 90 -1.99 -6.77 14.62
N VAL A 91 -1.75 -7.30 13.42
CA VAL A 91 -2.47 -8.46 12.89
C VAL A 91 -2.33 -9.71 13.77
N PRO A 92 -1.15 -10.06 14.33
CA PRO A 92 -1.03 -11.23 15.21
C PRO A 92 -1.74 -11.10 16.55
N ASP A 93 -2.09 -9.90 16.98
CA ASP A 93 -2.76 -9.66 18.26
C ASP A 93 -4.25 -9.96 18.17
N ALA A 94 -4.71 -11.03 18.81
CA ALA A 94 -6.10 -11.44 18.82
C ALA A 94 -7.02 -10.45 19.54
N GLU A 95 -6.52 -9.61 20.44
CA GLU A 95 -7.33 -8.68 21.23
C GLU A 95 -7.42 -7.26 20.64
N GLN A 96 -6.57 -6.94 19.66
CA GLN A 96 -6.60 -5.61 19.03
C GLN A 96 -7.98 -5.33 18.40
N PRO A 97 -8.53 -4.10 18.54
CA PRO A 97 -9.92 -3.81 18.16
C PRO A 97 -10.10 -3.50 16.67
N PHE A 98 -9.03 -3.13 15.99
CA PHE A 98 -9.09 -2.60 14.64
C PHE A 98 -9.27 -3.69 13.58
N GLY A 99 -9.94 -3.33 12.51
CA GLY A 99 -10.00 -4.15 11.32
C GLY A 99 -10.32 -3.33 10.08
N TYR A 100 -10.37 -4.01 8.97
CA TYR A 100 -10.47 -3.42 7.67
C TYR A 100 -11.41 -4.24 6.78
N ASN A 101 -12.46 -3.62 6.29
CA ASN A 101 -13.38 -4.26 5.35
C ASN A 101 -13.09 -3.82 3.90
N PRO A 102 -12.49 -4.69 3.06
CA PRO A 102 -12.21 -4.36 1.65
C PRO A 102 -13.46 -4.19 0.80
N LEU A 103 -14.60 -4.79 1.19
CA LEU A 103 -15.88 -4.69 0.50
C LEU A 103 -16.78 -3.58 1.05
N ARG A 104 -16.20 -2.65 1.83
CA ARG A 104 -16.95 -1.48 2.27
C ARG A 104 -17.59 -0.79 1.06
N ARG A 105 -18.86 -0.41 1.21
CA ARG A 105 -19.57 0.35 0.19
C ARG A 105 -18.82 1.59 -0.23
N VAL A 106 -18.60 1.72 -1.53
CA VAL A 106 -18.07 2.90 -2.21
C VAL A 106 -19.16 3.60 -3.01
N ARG A 107 -18.91 4.81 -3.48
CA ARG A 107 -19.82 5.46 -4.42
C ARG A 107 -19.96 4.64 -5.70
N HIS A 108 -21.12 4.67 -6.31
CA HIS A 108 -21.46 3.83 -7.47
C HIS A 108 -20.46 4.00 -8.63
N GLU A 109 -20.08 5.22 -8.94
CA GLU A 109 -19.11 5.56 -9.99
C GLU A 109 -17.68 5.05 -9.69
N ARG A 110 -17.40 4.66 -8.44
CA ARG A 110 -16.09 4.14 -8.03
C ARG A 110 -16.03 2.62 -7.89
N ILE A 111 -17.16 1.95 -8.02
CA ILE A 111 -17.24 0.49 -7.91
C ILE A 111 -16.29 -0.20 -8.91
N PRO A 112 -16.23 0.20 -10.20
CA PRO A 112 -15.31 -0.45 -11.14
C PRO A 112 -13.85 -0.37 -10.73
N LEU A 113 -13.40 0.78 -10.23
CA LEU A 113 -12.03 0.98 -9.78
C LEU A 113 -11.73 0.19 -8.51
N ALA A 114 -12.65 0.19 -7.54
CA ALA A 114 -12.51 -0.58 -6.30
C ALA A 114 -12.49 -2.10 -6.59
N ALA A 115 -13.40 -2.58 -7.43
CA ALA A 115 -13.44 -3.98 -7.82
C ALA A 115 -12.16 -4.43 -8.53
N SER A 116 -11.65 -3.63 -9.47
CA SER A 116 -10.37 -3.93 -10.15
C SER A 116 -9.23 -4.02 -9.17
N GLY A 117 -9.10 -3.06 -8.23
CA GLY A 117 -8.04 -3.09 -7.25
C GLY A 117 -8.09 -4.30 -6.30
N ILE A 118 -9.30 -4.70 -5.85
CA ILE A 118 -9.49 -5.90 -5.02
C ILE A 118 -9.11 -7.16 -5.82
N LEU A 119 -9.55 -7.27 -7.06
CA LEU A 119 -9.27 -8.43 -7.92
C LEU A 119 -7.77 -8.53 -8.24
N GLU A 120 -7.09 -7.42 -8.51
CA GLU A 120 -5.64 -7.42 -8.75
C GLU A 120 -4.85 -7.81 -7.51
N ALA A 121 -5.26 -7.35 -6.31
CA ALA A 121 -4.64 -7.77 -5.05
C ALA A 121 -4.79 -9.29 -4.84
N MET A 122 -5.98 -9.84 -5.09
CA MET A 122 -6.22 -11.28 -5.02
C MET A 122 -5.43 -12.04 -6.09
N LYS A 123 -5.42 -11.56 -7.33
CA LYS A 123 -4.69 -12.17 -8.44
C LYS A 123 -3.20 -12.25 -8.17
N LYS A 124 -2.61 -11.20 -7.60
CA LYS A 124 -1.20 -11.17 -7.23
C LYS A 124 -0.83 -12.30 -6.27
N VAL A 125 -1.67 -12.53 -5.26
CA VAL A 125 -1.38 -13.54 -4.21
C VAL A 125 -1.77 -14.95 -4.64
N TRP A 126 -2.79 -15.08 -5.48
CA TRP A 126 -3.32 -16.40 -5.90
C TRP A 126 -2.80 -16.85 -7.27
N GLY A 127 -1.84 -16.16 -7.87
CA GLY A 127 -1.31 -16.27 -9.23
C GLY A 127 -1.52 -17.62 -9.93
N ASP A 128 -0.92 -18.68 -9.40
CA ASP A 128 -1.00 -20.03 -10.02
C ASP A 128 -2.40 -20.64 -10.00
N ALA A 129 -3.26 -20.22 -9.07
CA ALA A 129 -4.65 -20.67 -8.97
C ALA A 129 -5.62 -19.76 -9.75
N TRP A 130 -5.13 -18.67 -10.38
CA TRP A 130 -5.97 -17.68 -11.05
C TRP A 130 -6.35 -18.14 -12.46
N GLY A 131 -7.62 -18.36 -12.68
CA GLY A 131 -8.15 -18.77 -13.98
C GLY A 131 -9.25 -17.83 -14.49
N VAL A 132 -9.45 -17.78 -15.80
CA VAL A 132 -10.45 -16.93 -16.47
C VAL A 132 -11.84 -17.13 -15.89
N ARG A 133 -12.22 -18.37 -15.65
CA ARG A 133 -13.53 -18.75 -15.09
C ARG A 133 -13.72 -18.25 -13.67
N MET A 134 -12.69 -18.47 -12.84
CA MET A 134 -12.62 -17.95 -11.47
C MET A 134 -12.72 -16.43 -11.45
N GLU A 135 -11.91 -15.75 -12.27
CA GLU A 135 -11.92 -14.29 -12.35
C GLU A 135 -13.31 -13.75 -12.74
N HIS A 136 -13.96 -14.34 -13.72
CA HIS A 136 -15.28 -13.91 -14.17
C HIS A 136 -16.33 -14.01 -13.07
N ILE A 137 -16.40 -15.15 -12.37
CA ILE A 137 -17.34 -15.36 -11.26
C ILE A 137 -17.02 -14.44 -10.07
N LEU A 138 -15.76 -14.36 -9.68
CA LEU A 138 -15.31 -13.52 -8.56
C LEU A 138 -15.54 -12.03 -8.83
N ARG A 139 -15.28 -11.57 -10.04
CA ARG A 139 -15.54 -10.19 -10.48
C ARG A 139 -17.00 -9.82 -10.28
N ASN A 140 -17.92 -10.64 -10.74
CA ASN A 140 -19.35 -10.42 -10.58
C ASN A 140 -19.79 -10.45 -9.12
N ALA A 141 -19.15 -11.28 -8.27
CA ALA A 141 -19.41 -11.28 -6.82
C ALA A 141 -18.93 -10.00 -6.13
N VAL A 142 -17.72 -9.57 -6.44
CA VAL A 142 -17.14 -8.32 -5.88
C VAL A 142 -17.96 -7.10 -6.30
N PHE A 143 -18.36 -6.99 -7.57
CA PHE A 143 -19.22 -5.91 -8.05
C PHE A 143 -20.57 -5.89 -7.32
N ALA A 144 -21.22 -7.06 -7.20
CA ALA A 144 -22.51 -7.17 -6.53
C ALA A 144 -22.43 -6.76 -5.05
N LEU A 145 -21.36 -7.17 -4.35
CA LEU A 145 -21.18 -6.90 -2.93
C LEU A 145 -20.76 -5.45 -2.64
N LEU A 146 -20.00 -4.80 -3.51
CA LEU A 146 -19.65 -3.37 -3.37
C LEU A 146 -20.87 -2.44 -3.49
N GLU A 147 -21.98 -2.88 -4.07
CA GLU A 147 -23.25 -2.15 -4.04
C GLU A 147 -23.99 -2.30 -2.69
N GLN A 148 -23.65 -3.32 -1.89
CA GLN A 148 -24.35 -3.58 -0.62
C GLN A 148 -23.87 -2.65 0.49
N LYS A 149 -24.78 -2.38 1.44
CA LYS A 149 -24.47 -1.46 2.55
C LYS A 149 -23.49 -2.06 3.57
N ASN A 150 -23.61 -3.35 3.83
CA ASN A 150 -22.91 -4.04 4.93
C ASN A 150 -22.22 -5.35 4.45
N ALA A 151 -21.75 -5.39 3.21
CA ALA A 151 -21.04 -6.57 2.74
C ALA A 151 -19.69 -6.73 3.43
N ALA A 152 -19.28 -7.98 3.66
CA ALA A 152 -18.00 -8.37 4.17
C ALA A 152 -17.32 -9.38 3.25
N LEU A 153 -16.02 -9.61 3.42
CA LEU A 153 -15.26 -10.53 2.57
C LEU A 153 -15.81 -11.96 2.58
N SER A 154 -16.37 -12.41 3.72
CA SER A 154 -17.07 -13.70 3.85
C SER A 154 -18.31 -13.83 2.97
N ASP A 155 -18.93 -12.72 2.59
CA ASP A 155 -20.14 -12.74 1.78
C ASP A 155 -19.86 -13.16 0.32
N ILE A 156 -18.60 -13.09 -0.13
CA ILE A 156 -18.21 -13.71 -1.41
C ILE A 156 -18.53 -15.22 -1.40
N LEU A 157 -18.21 -15.92 -0.32
CA LEU A 157 -18.50 -17.36 -0.20
C LEU A 157 -20.00 -17.61 -0.08
N ARG A 158 -20.74 -16.73 0.59
CA ARG A 158 -22.20 -16.81 0.69
C ARG A 158 -22.90 -16.62 -0.65
N MET A 159 -22.37 -15.76 -1.54
CA MET A 159 -22.89 -15.62 -2.91
C MET A 159 -22.90 -16.94 -3.66
N PHE A 160 -22.00 -17.86 -3.34
CA PHE A 160 -21.90 -19.16 -4.01
C PHE A 160 -22.72 -20.25 -3.32
N SER A 161 -22.78 -20.26 -2.00
CA SER A 161 -23.38 -21.34 -1.20
C SER A 161 -24.83 -21.07 -0.75
N ASP A 162 -25.20 -19.80 -0.54
CA ASP A 162 -26.50 -19.41 -0.01
C ASP A 162 -27.38 -18.78 -1.11
N LYS A 163 -28.33 -19.59 -1.62
CA LYS A 163 -29.25 -19.14 -2.69
C LYS A 163 -30.19 -18.01 -2.24
N ALA A 164 -30.60 -17.99 -0.97
CA ALA A 164 -31.50 -16.96 -0.45
C ALA A 164 -30.78 -15.61 -0.36
N PHE A 165 -29.56 -15.61 0.20
CA PHE A 165 -28.69 -14.44 0.25
C PHE A 165 -28.36 -13.92 -1.15
N ARG A 166 -27.96 -14.81 -2.06
CA ARG A 166 -27.67 -14.42 -3.44
C ARG A 166 -28.86 -13.75 -4.11
N LYS A 167 -30.07 -14.26 -3.90
CA LYS A 167 -31.30 -13.66 -4.44
C LYS A 167 -31.56 -12.27 -3.86
N GLU A 168 -31.41 -12.09 -2.55
CA GLU A 168 -31.55 -10.79 -1.87
C GLU A 168 -30.59 -9.76 -2.45
N VAL A 169 -29.30 -10.11 -2.52
CA VAL A 169 -28.27 -9.24 -3.12
C VAL A 169 -28.62 -8.88 -4.55
N THR A 170 -28.98 -9.87 -5.37
CA THR A 170 -29.27 -9.69 -6.80
C THR A 170 -30.44 -8.74 -7.04
N GLN A 171 -31.50 -8.86 -6.22
CA GLN A 171 -32.69 -7.99 -6.31
C GLN A 171 -32.39 -6.52 -6.00
N SER A 172 -31.38 -6.26 -5.16
CA SER A 172 -30.98 -4.90 -4.76
C SER A 172 -30.00 -4.23 -5.72
N LEU A 173 -29.43 -4.96 -6.70
CA LEU A 173 -28.42 -4.43 -7.63
C LEU A 173 -28.98 -3.34 -8.54
N ARG A 174 -28.20 -2.28 -8.70
CA ARG A 174 -28.47 -1.21 -9.69
C ARG A 174 -27.89 -1.54 -11.07
N ASN A 175 -26.73 -2.20 -11.10
CA ASN A 175 -26.06 -2.56 -12.35
C ASN A 175 -26.79 -3.71 -13.07
N PRO A 176 -27.43 -3.44 -14.25
CA PRO A 176 -28.22 -4.44 -14.93
C PRO A 176 -27.38 -5.61 -15.48
N THR A 177 -26.13 -5.37 -15.84
CA THR A 177 -25.22 -6.41 -16.35
C THR A 177 -24.89 -7.41 -15.25
N ILE A 178 -24.53 -6.94 -14.06
CA ILE A 178 -24.23 -7.79 -12.89
C ILE A 178 -25.47 -8.54 -12.43
N ARG A 179 -26.65 -7.89 -12.45
CA ARG A 179 -27.93 -8.54 -12.16
C ARG A 179 -28.22 -9.68 -13.16
N THR A 180 -28.08 -9.41 -14.46
CA THR A 180 -28.29 -10.41 -15.52
C THR A 180 -27.34 -11.59 -15.39
N PHE A 181 -26.07 -11.36 -15.02
CA PHE A 181 -25.13 -12.44 -14.74
C PHE A 181 -25.69 -13.39 -13.67
N TRP A 182 -26.10 -12.88 -12.51
CA TRP A 182 -26.59 -13.71 -11.41
C TRP A 182 -27.92 -14.39 -11.69
N GLU A 183 -28.86 -13.69 -12.35
CA GLU A 183 -30.21 -14.23 -12.62
C GLU A 183 -30.25 -15.23 -13.77
N LYS A 184 -29.42 -15.01 -14.79
CA LYS A 184 -29.52 -15.77 -16.03
C LYS A 184 -28.31 -16.64 -16.35
N GLU A 185 -27.10 -16.06 -16.23
CA GLU A 185 -25.87 -16.75 -16.64
C GLU A 185 -25.43 -17.75 -15.58
N TYR A 186 -25.24 -17.30 -14.34
CA TYR A 186 -24.79 -18.15 -13.24
C TYR A 186 -25.76 -19.30 -12.94
N GLU A 187 -27.06 -19.08 -12.99
CA GLU A 187 -28.06 -20.12 -12.75
C GLU A 187 -28.10 -21.20 -13.87
N ARG A 188 -27.65 -20.87 -15.07
CA ARG A 188 -27.55 -21.82 -16.20
C ARG A 188 -26.27 -22.64 -16.24
N TYR A 189 -25.24 -22.25 -15.46
CA TYR A 189 -24.02 -23.03 -15.42
C TYR A 189 -24.27 -24.43 -14.90
N SER A 190 -23.66 -25.42 -15.57
CA SER A 190 -23.65 -26.79 -15.06
C SER A 190 -22.99 -26.88 -13.70
N PHE A 191 -23.33 -27.92 -12.93
CA PHE A 191 -22.69 -28.12 -11.60
C PHE A 191 -21.16 -28.15 -11.69
N GLY A 192 -20.60 -28.89 -12.65
CA GLY A 192 -19.15 -28.98 -12.85
C GLY A 192 -18.53 -27.64 -13.20
N TYR A 193 -19.15 -26.83 -14.06
CA TYR A 193 -18.66 -25.53 -14.43
C TYR A 193 -18.60 -24.56 -13.23
N ARG A 194 -19.64 -24.59 -12.38
CA ARG A 194 -19.66 -23.81 -11.14
C ARG A 194 -18.59 -24.29 -10.16
N ALA A 195 -18.52 -25.60 -9.96
CA ALA A 195 -17.58 -26.21 -9.03
C ALA A 195 -16.12 -25.82 -9.35
N ASP A 196 -15.72 -25.94 -10.62
CA ASP A 196 -14.37 -25.57 -11.07
C ASP A 196 -14.05 -24.09 -10.83
N GLY A 197 -14.97 -23.18 -11.16
CA GLY A 197 -14.76 -21.73 -10.98
C GLY A 197 -14.77 -21.28 -9.53
N ILE A 198 -15.52 -21.97 -8.66
CA ILE A 198 -15.72 -21.61 -7.26
C ILE A 198 -14.68 -22.29 -6.35
N ALA A 199 -14.23 -23.50 -6.67
CA ALA A 199 -13.35 -24.28 -5.78
C ALA A 199 -12.09 -23.54 -5.38
N SER A 200 -11.42 -22.88 -6.33
CA SER A 200 -10.23 -22.08 -6.05
C SER A 200 -10.53 -20.88 -5.13
N ILE A 201 -11.68 -20.21 -5.33
CA ILE A 201 -12.11 -19.10 -4.47
C ILE A 201 -12.40 -19.60 -3.07
N GLN A 202 -13.14 -20.70 -2.94
CA GLN A 202 -13.47 -21.31 -1.65
C GLN A 202 -12.22 -21.75 -0.91
N ASN A 203 -11.27 -22.40 -1.57
CA ASN A 203 -10.01 -22.84 -0.96
C ASN A 203 -9.19 -21.65 -0.46
N LYS A 204 -9.01 -20.62 -1.28
CA LYS A 204 -8.15 -19.47 -0.93
C LYS A 204 -8.80 -18.54 0.10
N LEU A 205 -10.06 -18.14 -0.10
CA LEU A 205 -10.78 -17.33 0.90
C LEU A 205 -11.11 -18.15 2.15
N GLY A 206 -11.42 -19.44 2.00
CA GLY A 206 -11.68 -20.33 3.12
C GLY A 206 -10.44 -20.47 4.02
N ALA A 207 -9.25 -20.67 3.45
CA ALA A 207 -8.01 -20.72 4.20
C ALA A 207 -7.76 -19.41 4.95
N LEU A 208 -7.89 -18.25 4.29
CA LEU A 208 -7.75 -16.93 4.91
C LEU A 208 -8.73 -16.72 6.07
N LEU A 209 -10.00 -17.05 5.88
CA LEU A 209 -11.06 -16.84 6.87
C LEU A 209 -11.16 -17.95 7.92
N SER A 210 -10.36 -19.03 7.80
CA SER A 210 -10.24 -20.06 8.84
C SER A 210 -9.40 -19.59 10.02
N ASP A 211 -8.50 -18.61 9.80
CA ASP A 211 -7.81 -17.93 10.89
C ASP A 211 -8.80 -17.00 11.62
N PRO A 212 -9.06 -17.21 12.95
CA PRO A 212 -10.04 -16.42 13.68
C PRO A 212 -9.69 -14.93 13.73
N THR A 213 -8.39 -14.61 13.80
CA THR A 213 -7.90 -13.22 13.86
C THR A 213 -8.10 -12.49 12.54
N LEU A 214 -7.69 -13.12 11.44
CA LEU A 214 -7.90 -12.56 10.10
C LEU A 214 -9.38 -12.44 9.76
N ARG A 215 -10.18 -13.45 10.11
CA ARG A 215 -11.63 -13.40 9.94
C ARG A 215 -12.23 -12.21 10.66
N ARG A 216 -11.87 -11.99 11.93
CA ARG A 216 -12.36 -10.84 12.70
C ARG A 216 -11.94 -9.52 12.05
N ILE A 217 -10.65 -9.38 11.71
CA ILE A 217 -10.11 -8.17 11.07
C ILE A 217 -10.86 -7.83 9.78
N LEU A 218 -11.16 -8.82 8.95
CA LEU A 218 -11.70 -8.62 7.60
C LEU A 218 -13.24 -8.64 7.52
N THR A 219 -13.94 -9.15 8.54
CA THR A 219 -15.39 -9.34 8.46
C THR A 219 -16.19 -8.69 9.59
N ALA A 220 -15.62 -8.59 10.81
CA ALA A 220 -16.36 -8.12 11.98
C ALA A 220 -15.44 -7.40 12.99
N PRO A 221 -14.74 -6.33 12.60
CA PRO A 221 -13.90 -5.58 13.53
C PRO A 221 -14.74 -4.82 14.55
N LYS A 222 -14.23 -4.64 15.77
CA LYS A 222 -14.83 -3.75 16.76
C LYS A 222 -14.75 -2.29 16.31
N GLU A 223 -13.59 -1.90 15.75
CA GLU A 223 -13.35 -0.58 15.15
C GLU A 223 -12.88 -0.73 13.71
N ASP A 224 -13.59 -0.12 12.78
CA ASP A 224 -13.31 -0.21 11.37
C ASP A 224 -12.38 0.93 10.90
N ILE A 225 -11.24 0.58 10.31
CA ILE A 225 -10.27 1.51 9.76
C ILE A 225 -10.85 2.19 8.53
N ARG A 226 -11.08 3.51 8.63
CA ARG A 226 -11.58 4.36 7.54
C ARG A 226 -10.47 5.21 6.97
N ILE A 227 -9.70 4.66 6.02
CA ILE A 227 -8.49 5.29 5.49
C ILE A 227 -8.77 6.71 4.96
N ARG A 228 -9.90 6.94 4.26
CA ARG A 228 -10.25 8.28 3.80
C ARG A 228 -10.43 9.29 4.95
N ALA A 229 -11.15 8.93 5.98
CA ALA A 229 -11.33 9.78 7.16
C ALA A 229 -9.98 10.04 7.86
N MET A 230 -9.14 9.01 7.97
CA MET A 230 -7.80 9.15 8.55
C MET A 230 -6.93 10.14 7.77
N MET A 231 -7.01 10.12 6.43
CA MET A 231 -6.32 11.10 5.60
C MET A 231 -6.80 12.53 5.84
N ASP A 232 -8.12 12.73 5.91
CA ASP A 232 -8.71 14.06 6.06
C ASP A 232 -8.52 14.62 7.48
N GLU A 233 -8.50 13.75 8.48
CA GLU A 233 -8.24 14.10 9.88
C GLU A 233 -6.75 14.18 10.22
N GLY A 234 -5.86 13.70 9.36
CA GLY A 234 -4.42 13.66 9.59
C GLY A 234 -4.02 12.63 10.64
N ARG A 235 -4.72 11.50 10.73
CA ARG A 235 -4.45 10.41 11.68
C ARG A 235 -3.31 9.51 11.24
N ILE A 236 -2.89 8.61 12.12
CA ILE A 236 -1.77 7.69 11.95
C ILE A 236 -2.31 6.26 11.87
N LEU A 237 -2.02 5.57 10.76
CA LEU A 237 -2.24 4.15 10.59
C LEU A 237 -0.91 3.41 10.66
N LEU A 238 -0.73 2.57 11.66
CA LEU A 238 0.41 1.67 11.78
C LEU A 238 -0.09 0.24 11.53
N VAL A 239 0.56 -0.49 10.62
CA VAL A 239 0.16 -1.86 10.25
C VAL A 239 1.33 -2.80 10.45
N ASN A 240 1.19 -3.71 11.42
CA ASN A 240 2.07 -4.85 11.61
C ASN A 240 1.41 -6.09 10.98
N LEU A 241 1.95 -6.55 9.85
CA LEU A 241 1.45 -7.74 9.19
C LEU A 241 2.08 -9.03 9.72
N ALA A 242 3.26 -8.95 10.35
CA ALA A 242 4.00 -10.05 10.97
C ALA A 242 3.96 -11.34 10.14
N LYS A 243 4.36 -11.29 8.87
CA LYS A 243 4.22 -12.38 7.89
C LYS A 243 4.76 -13.72 8.38
N GLY A 244 5.77 -13.71 9.24
CA GLY A 244 6.34 -14.90 9.87
C GLY A 244 5.40 -15.61 10.86
N GLN A 245 4.35 -14.93 11.35
CA GLN A 245 3.35 -15.47 12.27
C GLN A 245 2.02 -15.75 11.56
N VAL A 246 1.61 -14.86 10.66
CA VAL A 246 0.30 -14.88 9.97
C VAL A 246 0.35 -15.69 8.67
N GLY A 247 1.55 -15.93 8.15
CA GLY A 247 1.76 -16.53 6.84
C GLY A 247 1.88 -15.49 5.71
N GLU A 248 2.71 -15.82 4.72
CA GLU A 248 3.09 -14.89 3.66
C GLU A 248 1.91 -14.51 2.75
N ASP A 249 1.09 -15.47 2.33
CA ASP A 249 -0.08 -15.24 1.46
C ASP A 249 -1.08 -14.30 2.13
N SER A 250 -1.38 -14.53 3.42
CA SER A 250 -2.34 -13.73 4.19
C SER A 250 -1.84 -12.30 4.42
N ALA A 251 -0.57 -12.15 4.80
CA ALA A 251 0.06 -10.86 5.00
C ALA A 251 0.13 -10.06 3.69
N SER A 252 0.53 -10.73 2.59
CA SER A 252 0.61 -10.11 1.26
C SER A 252 -0.75 -9.66 0.75
N LEU A 253 -1.80 -10.48 0.92
CA LEU A 253 -3.16 -10.12 0.51
C LEU A 253 -3.69 -8.93 1.32
N LEU A 254 -3.58 -8.97 2.65
CA LEU A 254 -4.04 -7.87 3.51
C LEU A 254 -3.28 -6.57 3.21
N GLY A 255 -1.96 -6.65 3.05
CA GLY A 255 -1.13 -5.49 2.69
C GLY A 255 -1.48 -4.91 1.31
N ALA A 256 -1.66 -5.75 0.28
CA ALA A 256 -2.05 -5.31 -1.06
C ALA A 256 -3.45 -4.65 -1.06
N LEU A 257 -4.41 -5.21 -0.34
CA LEU A 257 -5.74 -4.62 -0.16
C LEU A 257 -5.68 -3.26 0.54
N LEU A 258 -4.87 -3.13 1.59
CA LEU A 258 -4.68 -1.86 2.31
C LEU A 258 -4.03 -0.81 1.42
N VAL A 259 -2.94 -1.13 0.71
CA VAL A 259 -2.26 -0.21 -0.22
C VAL A 259 -3.21 0.25 -1.32
N THR A 260 -3.96 -0.68 -1.91
CA THR A 260 -4.99 -0.36 -2.91
C THR A 260 -6.02 0.62 -2.34
N THR A 261 -6.48 0.40 -1.10
CA THR A 261 -7.47 1.28 -0.47
C THR A 261 -6.89 2.65 -0.13
N VAL A 262 -5.60 2.75 0.22
CA VAL A 262 -4.92 4.05 0.35
C VAL A 262 -5.01 4.83 -0.95
N GLY A 263 -4.73 4.21 -2.09
CA GLY A 263 -4.86 4.85 -3.41
C GLY A 263 -6.30 5.28 -3.72
N LEU A 264 -7.28 4.41 -3.51
CA LEU A 264 -8.71 4.72 -3.73
C LEU A 264 -9.20 5.84 -2.81
N ALA A 265 -8.79 5.84 -1.54
CA ALA A 265 -9.10 6.88 -0.58
C ALA A 265 -8.51 8.23 -1.00
N ALA A 266 -7.25 8.24 -1.47
CA ALA A 266 -6.61 9.43 -2.00
C ALA A 266 -7.38 10.00 -3.20
N MET A 267 -7.68 9.18 -4.22
CA MET A 267 -8.45 9.61 -5.40
C MET A 267 -9.84 10.13 -5.03
N SER A 268 -10.44 9.63 -3.94
CA SER A 268 -11.74 10.12 -3.47
C SER A 268 -11.68 11.55 -2.95
N ARG A 269 -10.48 12.09 -2.65
CA ARG A 269 -10.27 13.48 -2.22
C ARG A 269 -10.43 14.51 -3.36
N ALA A 270 -10.72 14.05 -4.58
CA ALA A 270 -11.10 14.94 -5.69
C ALA A 270 -12.25 15.92 -5.36
N GLU A 271 -13.08 15.57 -4.36
CA GLU A 271 -14.20 16.38 -3.87
C GLU A 271 -13.79 17.52 -2.93
N VAL A 272 -12.56 17.47 -2.41
CA VAL A 272 -12.03 18.46 -1.47
C VAL A 272 -11.12 19.40 -2.26
N GLU A 273 -11.19 20.70 -2.01
CA GLU A 273 -10.27 21.67 -2.61
C GLU A 273 -8.82 21.32 -2.27
N GLN A 274 -7.91 21.54 -3.20
CA GLN A 274 -6.51 21.12 -3.04
C GLN A 274 -5.84 21.75 -1.81
N SER A 275 -6.17 23.03 -1.52
CA SER A 275 -5.69 23.75 -0.34
C SER A 275 -6.08 23.10 0.99
N ASP A 276 -7.21 22.43 1.02
CA ASP A 276 -7.79 21.86 2.23
C ASP A 276 -7.39 20.39 2.45
N ARG A 277 -6.72 19.79 1.45
CA ARG A 277 -6.23 18.41 1.54
C ARG A 277 -5.00 18.35 2.45
N ARG A 278 -5.16 17.80 3.63
CA ARG A 278 -4.02 17.57 4.55
C ARG A 278 -2.97 16.67 3.90
N PRO A 279 -1.67 16.97 4.05
CA PRO A 279 -0.60 16.07 3.65
C PRO A 279 -0.76 14.70 4.30
N PHE A 280 -0.61 13.65 3.48
CA PHE A 280 -0.65 12.26 3.95
C PHE A 280 0.50 11.48 3.31
N PHE A 281 1.30 10.80 4.13
CA PHE A 281 2.44 10.04 3.66
C PHE A 281 2.24 8.54 3.94
N CYS A 282 2.33 7.74 2.87
CA CYS A 282 2.21 6.29 2.96
C CYS A 282 3.59 5.65 2.78
N TYR A 283 4.08 5.02 3.82
CA TYR A 283 5.32 4.28 3.87
C TYR A 283 5.03 2.80 3.67
N ILE A 284 5.75 2.17 2.75
CA ILE A 284 5.60 0.76 2.44
C ILE A 284 6.99 0.14 2.44
N ASP A 285 7.28 -0.66 3.48
CA ASP A 285 8.48 -1.50 3.46
C ASP A 285 8.20 -2.79 2.70
N GLU A 286 9.23 -3.37 2.07
CA GLU A 286 9.12 -4.52 1.18
C GLU A 286 7.99 -4.35 0.13
N PHE A 287 8.00 -3.19 -0.54
CA PHE A 287 6.97 -2.73 -1.48
C PHE A 287 6.58 -3.78 -2.53
N GLN A 288 7.52 -4.63 -2.99
CA GLN A 288 7.24 -5.69 -3.96
C GLN A 288 6.20 -6.71 -3.47
N SER A 289 6.05 -6.86 -2.14
CA SER A 289 5.07 -7.80 -1.58
C SER A 289 3.63 -7.35 -1.79
N PHE A 290 3.40 -6.04 -1.92
CA PHE A 290 2.06 -5.44 -1.90
C PHE A 290 1.67 -4.75 -3.20
N THR A 291 2.64 -4.51 -4.11
CA THR A 291 2.36 -3.72 -5.30
C THR A 291 1.77 -4.54 -6.42
N THR A 292 0.77 -3.96 -7.08
CA THR A 292 0.15 -4.43 -8.32
C THR A 292 0.36 -3.35 -9.39
N LEU A 293 0.05 -3.66 -10.65
CA LEU A 293 0.11 -2.65 -11.71
C LEU A 293 -0.84 -1.47 -11.43
N SER A 294 -2.00 -1.74 -10.84
CA SER A 294 -2.95 -0.69 -10.40
C SER A 294 -2.33 0.23 -9.36
N VAL A 295 -1.64 -0.33 -8.36
CA VAL A 295 -0.93 0.45 -7.35
C VAL A 295 0.21 1.28 -7.97
N ALA A 296 0.97 0.70 -8.89
CA ALA A 296 2.04 1.41 -9.59
C ALA A 296 1.50 2.58 -10.42
N ASN A 297 0.38 2.39 -11.10
CA ASN A 297 -0.30 3.44 -11.86
C ASN A 297 -0.85 4.57 -10.95
N MET A 298 -1.24 4.25 -9.73
CA MET A 298 -1.65 5.27 -8.75
C MET A 298 -0.54 6.26 -8.40
N PHE A 299 0.74 5.89 -8.49
CA PHE A 299 1.85 6.82 -8.28
C PHE A 299 1.76 8.06 -9.18
N SER A 300 1.30 7.94 -10.41
CA SER A 300 1.13 9.08 -11.31
C SER A 300 0.03 10.06 -10.88
N GLU A 301 -0.95 9.58 -10.10
CA GLU A 301 -2.17 10.34 -9.77
C GLU A 301 -2.16 10.93 -8.35
N LEU A 302 -1.47 10.29 -7.39
CA LEU A 302 -1.60 10.58 -5.95
C LEU A 302 -1.10 11.96 -5.55
N ARG A 303 -0.14 12.53 -6.29
CA ARG A 303 0.36 13.90 -6.11
C ARG A 303 -0.78 14.93 -6.09
N LYS A 304 -1.76 14.79 -6.98
CA LYS A 304 -2.91 15.69 -7.08
C LYS A 304 -3.75 15.74 -5.80
N TYR A 305 -3.67 14.69 -4.99
CA TYR A 305 -4.48 14.53 -3.79
C TYR A 305 -3.72 14.77 -2.49
N ASN A 306 -2.52 15.40 -2.58
CA ASN A 306 -1.61 15.63 -1.45
C ASN A 306 -1.25 14.35 -0.70
N VAL A 307 -1.02 13.26 -1.45
CA VAL A 307 -0.54 11.97 -0.92
C VAL A 307 0.83 11.65 -1.49
N GLY A 308 1.82 11.50 -0.61
CA GLY A 308 3.17 11.07 -0.93
C GLY A 308 3.37 9.59 -0.58
N MET A 309 3.91 8.82 -1.52
CA MET A 309 4.33 7.43 -1.27
C MET A 309 5.81 7.39 -0.97
N VAL A 310 6.21 6.58 0.01
CA VAL A 310 7.60 6.23 0.30
C VAL A 310 7.70 4.71 0.20
N ALA A 311 8.20 4.24 -0.94
CA ALA A 311 8.28 2.81 -1.27
C ALA A 311 9.72 2.31 -1.11
N ALA A 312 9.91 1.31 -0.26
CA ALA A 312 11.23 0.71 -0.02
C ALA A 312 11.24 -0.78 -0.36
N HIS A 313 12.30 -1.24 -1.02
CA HIS A 313 12.55 -2.67 -1.24
C HIS A 313 14.03 -3.00 -1.49
N GLN A 314 14.33 -4.27 -1.76
CA GLN A 314 15.72 -4.75 -1.76
C GLN A 314 16.34 -4.84 -3.16
N TYR A 315 15.60 -5.34 -4.17
CA TYR A 315 16.10 -5.64 -5.51
C TYR A 315 15.10 -5.25 -6.59
N LEU A 316 15.56 -4.56 -7.64
CA LEU A 316 14.73 -4.08 -8.75
C LEU A 316 13.97 -5.19 -9.48
N TYR A 317 14.59 -6.35 -9.67
CA TYR A 317 13.97 -7.44 -10.42
C TYR A 317 12.84 -8.16 -9.65
N GLN A 318 12.67 -7.89 -8.34
CA GLN A 318 11.48 -8.32 -7.60
C GLN A 318 10.20 -7.65 -8.11
N LEU A 319 10.34 -6.54 -8.83
CA LEU A 319 9.23 -5.86 -9.49
C LEU A 319 9.15 -6.30 -10.95
N GLU A 320 7.93 -6.61 -11.39
CA GLU A 320 7.63 -6.78 -12.81
C GLU A 320 8.06 -5.54 -13.59
N SER A 321 8.47 -5.72 -14.86
CA SER A 321 9.03 -4.64 -15.69
C SER A 321 8.15 -3.38 -15.72
N ASP A 322 6.85 -3.55 -15.95
CA ASP A 322 5.90 -2.44 -16.07
C ASP A 322 5.72 -1.70 -14.75
N ILE A 323 5.68 -2.45 -13.64
CA ILE A 323 5.60 -1.87 -12.29
C ILE A 323 6.88 -1.08 -11.99
N ARG A 324 8.06 -1.64 -12.29
CA ARG A 324 9.34 -0.98 -12.09
C ARG A 324 9.43 0.34 -12.85
N HIS A 325 9.06 0.34 -14.13
CA HIS A 325 9.04 1.54 -14.96
C HIS A 325 8.05 2.58 -14.44
N ALA A 326 6.84 2.17 -14.05
CA ALA A 326 5.84 3.07 -13.51
C ALA A 326 6.29 3.72 -12.19
N VAL A 327 6.89 2.96 -11.28
CA VAL A 327 7.34 3.47 -9.97
C VAL A 327 8.54 4.39 -10.13
N LEU A 328 9.58 4.00 -10.88
CA LEU A 328 10.77 4.83 -11.08
C LEU A 328 10.46 6.09 -11.88
N GLY A 329 9.65 5.98 -12.94
CA GLY A 329 9.25 7.12 -13.77
C GLY A 329 8.39 8.15 -13.06
N ASN A 330 7.69 7.76 -12.00
CA ASN A 330 6.84 8.66 -11.21
C ASN A 330 7.44 9.04 -9.84
N SER A 331 8.65 8.55 -9.51
CA SER A 331 9.32 8.91 -8.25
C SER A 331 10.28 10.06 -8.47
N GLY A 332 9.92 11.22 -7.93
CA GLY A 332 10.75 12.43 -8.05
C GLY A 332 12.03 12.36 -7.20
N THR A 333 12.01 11.56 -6.14
CA THR A 333 13.19 11.31 -5.30
C THR A 333 13.53 9.83 -5.33
N VAL A 334 14.78 9.53 -5.69
CA VAL A 334 15.33 8.16 -5.70
C VAL A 334 16.52 8.11 -4.77
N ILE A 335 16.48 7.18 -3.79
CA ILE A 335 17.51 6.98 -2.78
C ILE A 335 18.06 5.55 -2.92
N SER A 336 19.35 5.44 -3.16
CA SER A 336 20.05 4.16 -3.28
C SER A 336 21.04 3.96 -2.15
N PHE A 337 20.84 2.92 -1.37
CA PHE A 337 21.88 2.32 -0.52
C PHE A 337 22.75 1.37 -1.34
N ARG A 338 23.64 0.60 -0.68
CA ARG A 338 24.45 -0.42 -1.34
C ARG A 338 23.58 -1.44 -2.08
N LEU A 339 23.95 -1.72 -3.34
CA LEU A 339 23.22 -2.59 -4.27
C LEU A 339 23.95 -3.89 -4.62
N GLY A 340 23.27 -4.77 -5.32
CA GLY A 340 23.85 -5.86 -6.09
C GLY A 340 24.31 -5.38 -7.48
N ALA A 341 25.05 -6.23 -8.22
CA ALA A 341 25.65 -5.84 -9.51
C ALA A 341 24.59 -5.43 -10.55
N GLU A 342 23.53 -6.22 -10.72
CA GLU A 342 22.48 -5.95 -11.71
C GLU A 342 21.76 -4.63 -11.42
N ASP A 343 21.38 -4.41 -10.15
CA ASP A 343 20.70 -3.19 -9.72
C ASP A 343 21.63 -1.97 -9.82
N ALA A 344 22.93 -2.13 -9.51
CA ALA A 344 23.93 -1.06 -9.63
C ALA A 344 24.07 -0.58 -11.08
N ALA A 345 24.09 -1.51 -12.05
CA ALA A 345 24.14 -1.18 -13.46
C ALA A 345 22.89 -0.41 -13.92
N TYR A 346 21.71 -0.80 -13.41
CA TYR A 346 20.46 -0.11 -13.72
C TYR A 346 20.40 1.29 -13.10
N LEU A 347 20.70 1.41 -11.81
CA LEU A 347 20.64 2.69 -11.08
C LEU A 347 21.73 3.67 -11.52
N SER A 348 22.91 3.21 -11.94
CA SER A 348 23.94 4.06 -12.54
C SER A 348 23.39 4.81 -13.77
N ARG A 349 22.66 4.11 -14.65
CA ARG A 349 21.98 4.72 -15.81
C ARG A 349 20.89 5.70 -15.39
N GLU A 350 20.08 5.35 -14.40
CA GLU A 350 19.03 6.23 -13.85
C GLU A 350 19.60 7.52 -13.24
N PHE A 351 20.80 7.44 -12.66
CA PHE A 351 21.56 8.59 -12.17
C PHE A 351 22.39 9.31 -13.27
N GLY A 352 22.11 9.03 -14.55
CA GLY A 352 22.77 9.68 -15.68
C GLY A 352 24.27 9.37 -15.79
N GLN A 353 24.70 8.20 -15.29
CA GLN A 353 26.10 7.75 -15.24
C GLN A 353 27.06 8.67 -14.45
N VAL A 354 26.51 9.62 -13.69
CA VAL A 354 27.30 10.46 -12.77
C VAL A 354 27.79 9.65 -11.57
N VAL A 355 27.02 8.64 -11.16
CA VAL A 355 27.36 7.67 -10.12
C VAL A 355 27.71 6.35 -10.79
N SER A 356 28.92 5.84 -10.56
CA SER A 356 29.36 4.59 -11.17
C SER A 356 28.74 3.37 -10.48
N GLU A 357 28.70 2.23 -11.20
CA GLU A 357 28.30 0.95 -10.60
C GLU A 357 29.15 0.60 -9.38
N ARG A 358 30.47 0.87 -9.46
CA ARG A 358 31.41 0.61 -8.37
C ARG A 358 31.08 1.41 -7.12
N ASP A 359 30.62 2.65 -7.27
CA ASP A 359 30.21 3.50 -6.15
C ASP A 359 28.99 2.88 -5.44
N LEU A 360 27.98 2.42 -6.20
CA LEU A 360 26.77 1.80 -5.66
C LEU A 360 27.04 0.44 -5.01
N LEU A 361 28.01 -0.32 -5.52
CA LEU A 361 28.41 -1.63 -4.96
C LEU A 361 29.15 -1.51 -3.62
N ASN A 362 29.91 -0.44 -3.42
CA ASN A 362 30.85 -0.29 -2.30
C ASN A 362 30.38 0.70 -1.23
N LEU A 363 29.13 1.16 -1.27
CA LEU A 363 28.60 2.05 -0.22
C LEU A 363 28.68 1.40 1.16
N ALA A 364 29.16 2.15 2.14
CA ALA A 364 29.08 1.78 3.54
C ALA A 364 27.62 1.76 4.03
N ASN A 365 27.36 1.12 5.17
CA ASN A 365 26.02 1.19 5.78
C ASN A 365 25.69 2.63 6.15
N HIS A 366 24.44 3.02 6.00
CA HIS A 366 23.94 4.39 6.21
C HIS A 366 24.44 5.44 5.22
N HIS A 367 25.23 5.04 4.20
CA HIS A 367 25.59 5.90 3.09
C HIS A 367 24.67 5.66 1.90
N ILE A 368 24.34 6.74 1.21
CA ILE A 368 23.42 6.74 0.09
C ILE A 368 23.92 7.58 -1.07
N TYR A 369 23.53 7.18 -2.29
CA TYR A 369 23.43 8.10 -3.44
C TYR A 369 21.96 8.42 -3.68
N LEU A 370 21.68 9.66 -4.03
CA LEU A 370 20.31 10.07 -4.23
C LEU A 370 20.17 11.19 -5.25
N LYS A 371 18.98 11.25 -5.85
CA LYS A 371 18.47 12.35 -6.66
C LYS A 371 17.22 12.87 -5.95
N LEU A 372 17.20 14.14 -5.56
CA LEU A 372 16.10 14.77 -4.84
C LEU A 372 15.19 15.55 -5.78
N MET A 373 13.90 15.56 -5.50
CA MET A 373 13.00 16.59 -5.98
C MET A 373 13.19 17.84 -5.11
N ILE A 374 13.46 18.98 -5.74
CA ILE A 374 13.62 20.28 -5.08
C ILE A 374 12.85 21.33 -5.86
N ASP A 375 11.81 21.91 -5.25
CA ASP A 375 10.93 22.90 -5.86
C ASP A 375 10.40 22.46 -7.24
N GLY A 376 10.04 21.17 -7.36
CA GLY A 376 9.50 20.57 -8.58
C GLY A 376 10.54 20.19 -9.64
N MET A 377 11.84 20.32 -9.37
CA MET A 377 12.93 19.95 -10.28
C MET A 377 13.84 18.89 -9.65
N PRO A 378 14.28 17.86 -10.41
CA PRO A 378 15.22 16.89 -9.91
C PRO A 378 16.62 17.50 -9.75
N SER A 379 17.26 17.25 -8.60
CA SER A 379 18.67 17.61 -8.38
C SER A 379 19.61 16.75 -9.24
N LYS A 380 20.86 17.18 -9.37
CA LYS A 380 21.95 16.25 -9.76
C LYS A 380 22.12 15.20 -8.68
N PRO A 381 22.50 13.97 -9.02
CA PRO A 381 22.84 12.94 -8.05
C PRO A 381 24.01 13.35 -7.16
N PHE A 382 23.93 13.03 -5.87
CA PHE A 382 25.02 13.28 -4.91
C PHE A 382 25.03 12.20 -3.80
N SER A 383 26.13 12.14 -3.05
CA SER A 383 26.30 11.21 -1.94
C SER A 383 25.96 11.85 -0.60
N ALA A 384 25.42 11.05 0.32
CA ALA A 384 25.04 11.51 1.67
C ALA A 384 25.14 10.38 2.71
N GLU A 385 25.11 10.77 3.99
CA GLU A 385 24.90 9.88 5.13
C GLU A 385 23.45 10.07 5.62
N THR A 386 22.75 9.00 5.96
CA THR A 386 21.42 9.10 6.58
C THR A 386 21.53 9.51 8.04
N LEU A 387 20.56 10.30 8.51
CA LEU A 387 20.44 10.64 9.92
C LEU A 387 19.90 9.45 10.72
N ALA A 388 20.36 9.33 11.97
CA ALA A 388 19.77 8.36 12.89
C ALA A 388 18.35 8.79 13.28
N PRO A 389 17.45 7.84 13.56
CA PRO A 389 16.13 8.15 14.11
C PRO A 389 16.29 8.84 15.49
N THR A 390 15.69 10.02 15.65
CA THR A 390 15.72 10.82 16.88
C THR A 390 14.44 10.69 17.68
#